data_d89e09b632976ae70a401487d96a21a5
#
_entry.id   d89e09b632976ae70a401487d96a21a5
#
_cell.length_a   1.000
_cell.length_b   1.000
_cell.length_c   1.000
_cell.angle_alpha   90.00
_cell.angle_beta   90.00
_cell.angle_gamma   90.00
#
_symmetry.space_group_name_H-M   'P 1'
#
loop_
_entity.id
_entity.type
_entity.pdbx_description
1 polymer ?
#
loop_
_entity_poly.entity_id
_entity_poly.type
_entity_poly.pdbx_seq_one_letter_code
_entity_poly.pdbx_strand_id
1 'polypeptide(L)'
;MYRASFLFLAGGPSQFETFDPKPDAPSEIRGPWSPIQTNVPGTLICEKLPLLAQRMDKVSLIRSWQGKNGGHDLGSQHVASGFLPERGGQFFPNFGCLISALQGSKVKGIPPHFGLPVAARYTNPPGYLGAAYDAFNVPGDPSQNNVQVNRPSVAGERFDERRSMLLQIEQLGKLCDSKAGPFATHDKFNDEAFSVLTGGAMVRALNLGDEPPALRERYGMNIYGQRILLARRLIEAGARFVTVNQAVQGGLFGEGTTNGTWDTHQLSFDSMMSLAHEPANLPKGSKWHRYNGPGNLPQLDMSLSTLLDDLDERGMLATTLIVVMGEFGRTPRINKEAGRDHYPNAGCLLMAGAGVRRGAVIGATDRNGAAPATRPWGPEDVAASIYHALNIDHHRTYFPRLSRPTPIANGQVIDGLFG
;
A
#
# COMPACT_ATOMS: atom_id res chain seq x y z
N MET A 1 -14.15 15.03 -2.63
CA MET A 1 -12.88 14.89 -3.36
C MET A 1 -12.23 13.59 -2.91
N TYR A 2 -11.92 12.72 -3.87
CA TYR A 2 -11.48 11.35 -3.62
C TYR A 2 -10.01 11.25 -3.21
N ARG A 3 -9.67 10.23 -2.42
CA ARG A 3 -8.36 9.92 -1.87
C ARG A 3 -8.19 8.40 -1.86
N ALA A 4 -6.95 7.90 -1.66
CA ALA A 4 -6.73 6.47 -1.57
C ALA A 4 -5.71 6.09 -0.51
N SER A 5 -5.90 4.91 0.08
CA SER A 5 -4.91 4.18 0.85
C SER A 5 -4.65 2.85 0.17
N PHE A 6 -3.39 2.60 -0.16
CA PHE A 6 -2.92 1.37 -0.79
C PHE A 6 -2.18 0.55 0.25
N LEU A 7 -2.84 -0.50 0.74
CA LEU A 7 -2.27 -1.44 1.71
C LEU A 7 -1.55 -2.54 0.96
N PHE A 8 -0.26 -2.39 0.83
CA PHE A 8 0.59 -3.34 0.13
C PHE A 8 1.06 -4.44 1.06
N LEU A 9 0.58 -5.66 0.82
CA LEU A 9 0.90 -6.87 1.57
C LEU A 9 2.19 -7.48 0.99
N ALA A 10 3.31 -6.85 1.28
CA ALA A 10 4.60 -7.20 0.68
C ALA A 10 5.01 -8.65 0.96
N GLY A 11 5.33 -9.36 -0.09
CA GLY A 11 5.70 -10.76 -0.03
C GLY A 11 4.71 -11.70 -0.71
N GLY A 12 3.55 -11.20 -1.17
CA GLY A 12 2.54 -11.99 -1.88
C GLY A 12 1.69 -12.87 -0.95
N PRO A 13 0.58 -12.33 -0.42
CA PRO A 13 -0.32 -13.08 0.46
C PRO A 13 -0.93 -14.26 -0.27
N SER A 14 -1.03 -15.40 0.42
CA SER A 14 -1.69 -16.56 -0.12
C SER A 14 -3.20 -16.36 -0.20
N GLN A 15 -3.76 -16.59 -1.37
CA GLN A 15 -5.21 -16.56 -1.59
C GLN A 15 -5.94 -17.62 -0.77
N PHE A 16 -5.32 -18.78 -0.52
CA PHE A 16 -5.91 -19.90 0.20
C PHE A 16 -6.12 -19.58 1.69
N GLU A 17 -5.10 -19.01 2.30
CA GLU A 17 -5.07 -18.67 3.72
C GLU A 17 -5.69 -17.31 4.01
N THR A 18 -6.26 -16.62 2.99
CA THR A 18 -6.93 -15.33 3.15
C THR A 18 -8.36 -15.35 2.59
N PHE A 19 -8.54 -15.03 1.32
CA PHE A 19 -9.84 -14.64 0.77
C PHE A 19 -10.44 -15.62 -0.24
N ASP A 20 -9.72 -16.68 -0.61
CA ASP A 20 -10.20 -17.70 -1.57
C ASP A 20 -9.88 -19.13 -1.10
N PRO A 21 -10.33 -19.53 0.11
CA PRO A 21 -10.13 -20.89 0.59
C PRO A 21 -10.81 -21.92 -0.33
N LYS A 22 -10.19 -23.11 -0.44
CA LYS A 22 -10.66 -24.21 -1.29
C LYS A 22 -10.99 -25.44 -0.44
N PRO A 23 -12.13 -25.43 0.30
CA PRO A 23 -12.44 -26.51 1.25
C PRO A 23 -12.54 -27.90 0.61
N ASP A 24 -12.99 -27.97 -0.62
CA ASP A 24 -13.20 -29.22 -1.36
C ASP A 24 -11.93 -29.71 -2.10
N ALA A 25 -10.85 -28.94 -2.05
CA ALA A 25 -9.57 -29.34 -2.62
C ALA A 25 -8.85 -30.38 -1.73
N PRO A 26 -7.94 -31.21 -2.30
CA PRO A 26 -7.09 -32.10 -1.51
C PRO A 26 -6.32 -31.36 -0.41
N SER A 27 -5.97 -32.04 0.67
CA SER A 27 -5.34 -31.45 1.87
C SER A 27 -4.06 -30.69 1.57
N GLU A 28 -3.27 -31.16 0.59
CA GLU A 28 -2.04 -30.51 0.12
C GLU A 28 -2.27 -29.20 -0.67
N ILE A 29 -3.55 -28.89 -0.97
CA ILE A 29 -3.96 -27.63 -1.62
C ILE A 29 -4.71 -26.76 -0.60
N ARG A 30 -5.75 -27.27 0.05
CA ARG A 30 -6.61 -26.46 0.94
C ARG A 30 -5.90 -25.96 2.20
N GLY A 31 -4.81 -26.62 2.61
CA GLY A 31 -4.10 -26.30 3.85
C GLY A 31 -4.82 -26.78 5.12
N PRO A 32 -4.31 -26.40 6.30
CA PRO A 32 -4.82 -26.88 7.58
C PRO A 32 -6.03 -26.11 8.11
N TRP A 33 -6.33 -24.93 7.56
CA TRP A 33 -7.37 -24.04 8.09
C TRP A 33 -8.69 -24.19 7.35
N SER A 34 -9.77 -24.00 8.11
CA SER A 34 -11.13 -24.07 7.60
C SER A 34 -11.61 -22.70 7.08
N PRO A 35 -12.54 -22.69 6.14
CA PRO A 35 -13.25 -21.47 5.79
C PRO A 35 -14.33 -21.15 6.84
N ILE A 36 -14.64 -19.85 6.97
CA ILE A 36 -15.79 -19.37 7.73
C ILE A 36 -16.75 -18.57 6.85
N GLN A 37 -18.01 -18.56 7.23
CA GLN A 37 -19.03 -17.72 6.62
C GLN A 37 -18.77 -16.26 6.94
N THR A 38 -19.01 -15.39 5.97
CA THR A 38 -18.99 -13.95 6.17
C THR A 38 -20.41 -13.41 6.35
N ASN A 39 -20.52 -12.10 6.63
CA ASN A 39 -21.80 -11.41 6.63
C ASN A 39 -22.39 -11.20 5.20
N VAL A 40 -21.68 -11.63 4.16
CA VAL A 40 -22.18 -11.70 2.77
C VAL A 40 -22.54 -13.15 2.46
N PRO A 41 -23.84 -13.48 2.25
CA PRO A 41 -24.26 -14.86 2.02
C PRO A 41 -23.51 -15.53 0.86
N GLY A 42 -23.05 -16.75 1.09
CA GLY A 42 -22.31 -17.55 0.11
C GLY A 42 -20.83 -17.18 -0.04
N THR A 43 -20.34 -16.18 0.68
CA THR A 43 -18.94 -15.79 0.66
C THR A 43 -18.20 -16.39 1.86
N LEU A 44 -17.17 -17.18 1.58
CA LEU A 44 -16.29 -17.78 2.55
C LEU A 44 -14.91 -17.15 2.52
N ILE A 45 -14.29 -16.95 3.67
CA ILE A 45 -12.88 -16.56 3.81
C ILE A 45 -12.21 -17.46 4.87
N CYS A 46 -10.89 -17.34 5.03
CA CYS A 46 -10.15 -18.12 6.03
C CYS A 46 -10.66 -17.83 7.46
N GLU A 47 -10.77 -18.87 8.30
CA GLU A 47 -11.19 -18.78 9.71
C GLU A 47 -10.29 -17.86 10.57
N LYS A 48 -9.09 -17.56 10.10
CA LYS A 48 -8.14 -16.68 10.80
C LYS A 48 -8.39 -15.18 10.57
N LEU A 49 -9.49 -14.86 9.86
CA LEU A 49 -9.94 -13.48 9.57
C LEU A 49 -11.38 -13.24 10.09
N PRO A 50 -11.69 -13.54 11.37
CA PRO A 50 -13.06 -13.49 11.88
C PRO A 50 -13.63 -12.07 11.98
N LEU A 51 -12.80 -11.05 12.20
CA LEU A 51 -13.26 -9.66 12.25
C LEU A 51 -13.58 -9.13 10.86
N LEU A 52 -12.77 -9.45 9.86
CA LEU A 52 -13.03 -9.11 8.46
C LEU A 52 -14.26 -9.85 7.92
N ALA A 53 -14.48 -11.09 8.33
CA ALA A 53 -15.68 -11.85 7.95
C ALA A 53 -16.98 -11.10 8.26
N GLN A 54 -17.00 -10.30 9.33
CA GLN A 54 -18.13 -9.46 9.73
C GLN A 54 -18.20 -8.10 8.99
N ARG A 55 -17.27 -7.81 8.08
CA ARG A 55 -17.17 -6.54 7.33
C ARG A 55 -17.05 -6.74 5.82
N MET A 56 -17.25 -7.97 5.34
CA MET A 56 -17.18 -8.26 3.91
C MET A 56 -18.29 -7.54 3.12
N ASP A 57 -19.39 -7.16 3.76
CA ASP A 57 -20.39 -6.29 3.17
C ASP A 57 -19.89 -4.87 2.82
N LYS A 58 -18.75 -4.44 3.38
CA LYS A 58 -18.16 -3.11 3.11
C LYS A 58 -17.16 -3.13 1.95
N VAL A 59 -16.78 -4.30 1.45
CA VAL A 59 -15.72 -4.46 0.45
C VAL A 59 -16.21 -5.16 -0.80
N SER A 60 -15.49 -5.00 -1.92
CA SER A 60 -15.51 -5.91 -3.07
C SER A 60 -14.27 -6.81 -3.00
N LEU A 61 -14.49 -8.10 -3.15
CA LEU A 61 -13.44 -9.13 -3.23
C LEU A 61 -13.25 -9.55 -4.68
N ILE A 62 -12.05 -9.37 -5.21
CA ILE A 62 -11.68 -9.80 -6.57
C ILE A 62 -10.88 -11.09 -6.46
N ARG A 63 -11.45 -12.22 -6.90
CA ARG A 63 -10.84 -13.58 -6.86
C ARG A 63 -10.20 -14.02 -8.16
N SER A 64 -10.49 -13.35 -9.26
CA SER A 64 -9.88 -13.66 -10.56
C SER A 64 -8.69 -12.76 -10.89
N TRP A 65 -7.97 -12.28 -9.86
CA TRP A 65 -6.75 -11.50 -10.09
C TRP A 65 -5.63 -12.41 -10.58
N GLN A 66 -4.89 -11.93 -11.58
CA GLN A 66 -3.75 -12.61 -12.16
C GLN A 66 -2.62 -11.63 -12.45
N GLY A 67 -1.44 -11.88 -11.91
CA GLY A 67 -0.22 -11.15 -12.23
C GLY A 67 0.51 -11.74 -13.44
N LYS A 68 1.65 -11.14 -13.77
CA LYS A 68 2.51 -11.60 -14.90
C LYS A 68 3.92 -11.96 -14.46
N ASN A 69 4.29 -11.67 -13.22
CA ASN A 69 5.65 -11.85 -12.73
C ASN A 69 5.65 -12.36 -11.28
N GLY A 70 6.43 -13.42 -11.02
CA GLY A 70 6.59 -14.02 -9.69
C GLY A 70 7.82 -13.51 -8.93
N GLY A 71 8.55 -12.53 -9.45
CA GLY A 71 9.65 -11.88 -8.73
C GLY A 71 9.17 -10.65 -7.95
N HIS A 72 9.67 -10.47 -6.74
CA HIS A 72 9.25 -9.35 -5.88
C HIS A 72 9.46 -8.00 -6.54
N ASP A 73 10.61 -7.75 -7.15
CA ASP A 73 10.97 -6.47 -7.73
C ASP A 73 10.03 -6.07 -8.88
N LEU A 74 9.92 -6.95 -9.87
CA LEU A 74 9.12 -6.69 -11.06
C LEU A 74 7.61 -6.80 -10.75
N GLY A 75 7.22 -7.74 -9.91
CA GLY A 75 5.84 -7.90 -9.46
C GLY A 75 5.36 -6.67 -8.70
N SER A 76 6.15 -6.19 -7.73
CA SER A 76 5.81 -5.00 -6.94
C SER A 76 5.71 -3.74 -7.80
N GLN A 77 6.65 -3.53 -8.74
CA GLN A 77 6.58 -2.40 -9.66
C GLN A 77 5.33 -2.49 -10.56
N HIS A 78 5.00 -3.69 -11.04
CA HIS A 78 3.82 -3.89 -11.87
C HIS A 78 2.53 -3.55 -11.11
N VAL A 79 2.35 -4.06 -9.89
CA VAL A 79 1.12 -3.79 -9.11
C VAL A 79 1.05 -2.37 -8.56
N ALA A 80 2.18 -1.68 -8.42
CA ALA A 80 2.21 -0.31 -7.93
C ALA A 80 2.04 0.75 -9.02
N SER A 81 2.21 0.39 -10.30
CA SER A 81 2.14 1.30 -11.44
C SER A 81 1.11 0.92 -12.50
N GLY A 82 0.75 -0.38 -12.59
CA GLY A 82 -0.02 -0.94 -13.70
C GLY A 82 0.81 -1.22 -14.95
N PHE A 83 2.15 -1.11 -14.86
CA PHE A 83 3.05 -1.35 -15.99
C PHE A 83 4.16 -2.31 -15.60
N LEU A 84 4.44 -3.28 -16.47
CA LEU A 84 5.66 -4.07 -16.36
C LEU A 84 6.86 -3.19 -16.74
N PRO A 85 7.93 -3.17 -15.93
CA PRO A 85 9.16 -2.50 -16.33
C PRO A 85 9.70 -3.12 -17.63
N GLU A 86 9.99 -2.30 -18.63
CA GLU A 86 10.63 -2.76 -19.86
C GLU A 86 12.10 -3.16 -19.59
N ARG A 87 12.59 -4.16 -20.31
CA ARG A 87 14.01 -4.46 -20.32
C ARG A 87 14.76 -3.27 -20.92
N GLY A 88 15.50 -2.54 -20.10
CA GLY A 88 16.23 -1.35 -20.53
C GLY A 88 16.01 -0.12 -19.69
N GLY A 89 15.18 -0.19 -18.64
CA GLY A 89 15.31 0.71 -17.51
C GLY A 89 14.37 1.89 -17.41
N GLN A 90 13.30 1.99 -18.19
CA GLN A 90 12.31 3.02 -17.89
C GLN A 90 11.37 2.54 -16.77
N PHE A 91 11.47 3.19 -15.61
CA PHE A 91 10.53 2.99 -14.51
C PHE A 91 9.29 3.86 -14.71
N PHE A 92 8.13 3.23 -14.65
CA PHE A 92 6.86 3.94 -14.61
C PHE A 92 6.59 4.44 -13.18
N PRO A 93 6.03 5.66 -13.02
CA PRO A 93 5.70 6.17 -11.71
C PRO A 93 4.62 5.29 -11.05
N ASN A 94 4.75 5.09 -9.74
CA ASN A 94 3.67 4.47 -9.00
C ASN A 94 2.43 5.38 -8.94
N PHE A 95 1.31 4.81 -8.51
CA PHE A 95 0.02 5.51 -8.43
C PHE A 95 0.12 6.83 -7.64
N GLY A 96 0.77 6.80 -6.45
CA GLY A 96 0.87 7.98 -5.60
C GLY A 96 1.69 9.10 -6.22
N CYS A 97 2.77 8.78 -6.93
CA CYS A 97 3.59 9.76 -7.66
C CYS A 97 2.81 10.40 -8.80
N LEU A 98 2.06 9.59 -9.57
CA LEU A 98 1.24 10.10 -10.66
C LEU A 98 0.07 10.96 -10.15
N ILE A 99 -0.61 10.52 -9.09
CA ILE A 99 -1.69 11.28 -8.45
C ILE A 99 -1.16 12.61 -7.89
N SER A 100 0.04 12.59 -7.29
CA SER A 100 0.74 13.80 -6.83
C SER A 100 1.00 14.77 -7.97
N ALA A 101 1.46 14.27 -9.12
CA ALA A 101 1.72 15.12 -10.30
C ALA A 101 0.44 15.70 -10.91
N LEU A 102 -0.66 14.91 -10.93
CA LEU A 102 -1.92 15.31 -11.54
C LEU A 102 -2.77 16.24 -10.66
N GLN A 103 -2.75 16.03 -9.34
CA GLN A 103 -3.67 16.69 -8.42
C GLN A 103 -2.99 17.64 -7.43
N GLY A 104 -1.71 17.44 -7.15
CA GLY A 104 -0.94 18.25 -6.20
C GLY A 104 -1.42 18.16 -4.75
N SER A 105 -0.85 18.98 -3.89
CA SER A 105 -1.24 19.11 -2.49
C SER A 105 -2.63 19.77 -2.37
N LYS A 106 -3.46 19.26 -1.45
CA LYS A 106 -4.78 19.81 -1.14
C LYS A 106 -4.72 20.82 -0.01
N VAL A 107 -3.87 20.53 0.98
CA VAL A 107 -3.73 21.30 2.21
C VAL A 107 -2.28 21.74 2.33
N LYS A 108 -2.06 23.02 2.48
CA LYS A 108 -0.71 23.57 2.66
C LYS A 108 -0.02 22.89 3.85
N GLY A 109 1.19 22.39 3.65
CA GLY A 109 1.96 21.68 4.66
C GLY A 109 1.61 20.19 4.80
N ILE A 110 0.75 19.64 3.95
CA ILE A 110 0.48 18.21 3.85
C ILE A 110 0.89 17.73 2.45
N PRO A 111 1.93 16.90 2.32
CA PRO A 111 2.29 16.27 1.05
C PRO A 111 1.13 15.49 0.44
N PRO A 112 1.02 15.46 -0.89
CA PRO A 112 -0.05 14.72 -1.56
C PRO A 112 0.13 13.20 -1.47
N HIS A 113 1.37 12.70 -1.38
CA HIS A 113 1.69 11.28 -1.36
C HIS A 113 2.61 10.91 -0.19
N PHE A 114 2.23 9.87 0.56
CA PHE A 114 3.00 9.33 1.67
C PHE A 114 3.36 7.87 1.48
N GLY A 115 4.55 7.47 1.99
CA GLY A 115 4.98 6.09 2.17
C GLY A 115 5.12 5.74 3.65
N LEU A 116 4.54 4.63 4.10
CA LEU A 116 4.60 4.13 5.46
C LEU A 116 5.10 2.67 5.48
N PRO A 117 6.28 2.37 5.99
CA PRO A 117 7.34 3.26 6.49
C PRO A 117 8.06 4.00 5.36
N VAL A 118 9.34 3.91 5.27
CA VAL A 118 10.06 4.28 4.04
C VAL A 118 9.57 3.36 2.93
N ALA A 119 9.25 3.93 1.81
CA ALA A 119 8.82 3.22 0.62
C ALA A 119 9.72 2.01 0.38
N ALA A 120 9.11 0.85 0.27
CA ALA A 120 9.85 -0.28 -0.23
C ALA A 120 10.45 0.10 -1.59
N ARG A 121 11.70 -0.25 -1.80
CA ARG A 121 12.52 0.11 -2.98
C ARG A 121 11.80 -0.06 -4.31
N TYR A 122 10.76 -0.88 -4.34
CA TYR A 122 10.07 -1.30 -5.54
C TYR A 122 8.63 -0.77 -5.67
N THR A 123 8.03 -0.22 -4.63
CA THR A 123 6.62 0.20 -4.68
C THR A 123 6.41 1.69 -4.91
N ASN A 124 7.44 2.51 -4.73
CA ASN A 124 7.31 3.97 -4.79
C ASN A 124 8.32 4.70 -5.69
N PRO A 125 8.77 4.16 -6.83
CA PRO A 125 9.62 4.95 -7.71
C PRO A 125 8.81 6.08 -8.33
N PRO A 126 9.34 7.31 -8.38
CA PRO A 126 8.71 8.41 -9.11
C PRO A 126 8.84 8.25 -10.62
N GLY A 127 9.63 7.28 -11.09
CA GLY A 127 9.83 6.98 -12.50
C GLY A 127 10.27 8.21 -13.30
N TYR A 128 9.68 8.37 -14.47
CA TYR A 128 9.97 9.50 -15.38
C TYR A 128 9.50 10.88 -14.86
N LEU A 129 8.72 10.91 -13.77
CA LEU A 129 8.28 12.18 -13.17
C LEU A 129 9.41 12.89 -12.41
N GLY A 130 10.39 12.13 -11.91
CA GLY A 130 11.49 12.63 -11.11
C GLY A 130 11.17 12.81 -9.63
N ALA A 131 12.22 13.02 -8.83
CA ALA A 131 12.18 13.00 -7.37
C ALA A 131 11.21 14.00 -6.72
N ALA A 132 10.83 15.07 -7.42
CA ALA A 132 9.89 16.06 -6.92
C ALA A 132 8.49 15.52 -6.63
N TYR A 133 8.13 14.38 -7.22
CA TYR A 133 6.84 13.71 -7.03
C TYR A 133 6.94 12.44 -6.19
N ASP A 134 8.13 12.18 -5.61
CA ASP A 134 8.32 11.01 -4.75
C ASP A 134 7.45 11.09 -3.49
N ALA A 135 7.28 9.94 -2.83
CA ALA A 135 6.53 9.87 -1.60
C ALA A 135 7.24 10.62 -0.46
N PHE A 136 6.49 11.31 0.36
CA PHE A 136 6.98 11.72 1.66
C PHE A 136 6.99 10.49 2.58
N ASN A 137 8.18 9.95 2.81
CA ASN A 137 8.36 8.75 3.62
C ASN A 137 8.34 9.09 5.11
N VAL A 138 7.58 8.30 5.88
CA VAL A 138 7.46 8.46 7.33
C VAL A 138 8.07 7.22 8.00
N PRO A 139 9.37 7.27 8.33
CA PRO A 139 10.06 6.17 8.99
C PRO A 139 9.64 6.03 10.46
N GLY A 140 10.03 4.92 11.07
CA GLY A 140 9.81 4.65 12.48
C GLY A 140 8.63 3.72 12.75
N ASP A 141 8.40 3.50 14.03
CA ASP A 141 7.32 2.67 14.56
C ASP A 141 6.31 3.56 15.30
N PRO A 142 5.14 3.81 14.69
CA PRO A 142 4.12 4.65 15.31
C PRO A 142 3.56 4.07 16.62
N SER A 143 3.71 2.76 16.87
CA SER A 143 3.24 2.13 18.11
C SER A 143 4.05 2.60 19.32
N GLN A 144 5.30 3.00 19.12
CA GLN A 144 6.22 3.48 20.15
C GLN A 144 6.32 5.02 20.18
N ASN A 145 5.46 5.73 19.47
CA ASN A 145 5.47 7.19 19.34
C ASN A 145 6.82 7.75 18.83
N ASN A 146 7.59 6.97 18.09
CA ASN A 146 8.90 7.38 17.56
C ASN A 146 8.87 7.80 16.09
N VAL A 147 7.70 8.14 15.57
CA VAL A 147 7.55 8.72 14.24
C VAL A 147 8.19 10.10 14.24
N GLN A 148 9.29 10.24 13.53
CA GLN A 148 10.02 11.50 13.44
C GLN A 148 9.91 12.07 12.03
N VAL A 149 9.49 13.31 11.94
CA VAL A 149 9.82 14.15 10.78
C VAL A 149 11.20 14.75 11.09
N ASN A 150 12.16 14.53 10.21
CA ASN A 150 13.45 15.21 10.31
C ASN A 150 13.22 16.72 10.22
N ARG A 151 13.08 17.35 11.37
CA ARG A 151 13.04 18.81 11.45
C ARG A 151 14.47 19.34 11.26
N PRO A 152 14.63 20.45 10.56
CA PRO A 152 15.92 21.12 10.53
C PRO A 152 16.39 21.37 11.95
N SER A 153 17.61 21.00 12.28
CA SER A 153 18.26 21.24 13.58
C SER A 153 18.54 22.73 13.85
N VAL A 154 18.12 23.60 12.95
CA VAL A 154 18.37 25.04 12.97
C VAL A 154 17.20 25.75 13.62
N ALA A 155 17.45 26.61 14.59
CA ALA A 155 16.43 27.43 15.24
C ALA A 155 15.61 28.25 14.21
N GLY A 156 14.33 28.47 14.50
CA GLY A 156 13.37 29.05 13.54
C GLY A 156 13.84 30.33 12.85
N GLU A 157 14.41 31.28 13.59
CA GLU A 157 14.95 32.54 13.02
C GLU A 157 16.06 32.29 11.99
N ARG A 158 17.03 31.43 12.31
CA ARG A 158 18.10 31.07 11.36
C ARG A 158 17.59 30.27 10.16
N PHE A 159 16.49 29.59 10.28
CA PHE A 159 15.85 28.88 9.18
C PHE A 159 15.18 29.88 8.23
N ASP A 160 14.51 30.90 8.76
CA ASP A 160 13.91 31.97 7.98
C ASP A 160 14.97 32.86 7.29
N GLU A 161 16.07 33.14 7.96
CA GLU A 161 17.22 33.82 7.36
C GLU A 161 17.82 33.04 6.19
N ARG A 162 18.02 31.73 6.34
CA ARG A 162 18.51 30.86 5.26
C ARG A 162 17.53 30.78 4.09
N ARG A 163 16.23 30.73 4.36
CA ARG A 163 15.20 30.82 3.33
C ARG A 163 15.25 32.13 2.59
N SER A 164 15.34 33.25 3.31
CA SER A 164 15.47 34.58 2.72
C SER A 164 16.70 34.68 1.81
N MET A 165 17.83 34.15 2.27
CA MET A 165 19.08 34.11 1.48
C MET A 165 18.93 33.23 0.23
N LEU A 166 18.30 32.06 0.34
CA LEU A 166 18.03 31.20 -0.82
C LEU A 166 17.16 31.92 -1.87
N LEU A 167 16.07 32.57 -1.44
CA LEU A 167 15.19 33.33 -2.30
C LEU A 167 15.93 34.51 -3.01
N GLN A 168 16.87 35.17 -2.32
CA GLN A 168 17.69 36.19 -2.92
C GLN A 168 18.66 35.65 -3.99
N ILE A 169 19.28 34.50 -3.72
CA ILE A 169 20.15 33.80 -4.68
C ILE A 169 19.34 33.34 -5.90
N GLU A 170 18.14 32.79 -5.69
CA GLU A 170 17.24 32.39 -6.77
C GLU A 170 16.75 33.59 -7.62
N GLN A 171 16.47 34.72 -6.99
CA GLN A 171 16.16 35.99 -7.71
C GLN A 171 17.34 36.48 -8.54
N LEU A 172 18.55 36.42 -8.03
CA LEU A 172 19.76 36.74 -8.78
C LEU A 172 19.96 35.77 -9.95
N GLY A 173 19.74 34.48 -9.76
CA GLY A 173 19.78 33.49 -10.83
C GLY A 173 18.75 33.76 -11.94
N LYS A 174 17.52 34.17 -11.58
CA LYS A 174 16.47 34.57 -12.56
C LYS A 174 16.83 35.82 -13.37
N LEU A 175 17.55 36.74 -12.77
CA LEU A 175 18.05 37.97 -13.47
C LEU A 175 19.17 37.64 -14.46
N CYS A 176 19.93 36.56 -14.22
CA CYS A 176 21.02 36.12 -15.08
C CYS A 176 20.57 35.19 -16.22
N ASP A 177 19.44 34.49 -16.08
CA ASP A 177 18.94 33.51 -17.04
C ASP A 177 17.65 33.98 -17.72
N SER A 178 17.76 34.39 -18.98
CA SER A 178 16.63 34.86 -19.79
C SER A 178 15.64 33.78 -20.23
N LYS A 179 15.73 32.53 -19.71
CA LYS A 179 14.86 31.40 -20.01
C LYS A 179 14.19 30.84 -18.75
N ALA A 180 13.02 31.35 -18.46
CA ALA A 180 12.23 31.12 -17.23
C ALA A 180 11.60 29.71 -17.05
N GLY A 181 11.99 28.66 -17.79
CA GLY A 181 11.31 27.36 -17.75
C GLY A 181 11.54 26.48 -16.52
N PRO A 182 12.77 26.21 -16.07
CA PRO A 182 13.02 25.25 -14.95
C PRO A 182 12.81 25.85 -13.55
N PHE A 183 13.00 27.14 -13.37
CA PHE A 183 13.04 27.81 -12.06
C PHE A 183 11.66 27.99 -11.40
N ALA A 184 10.59 28.22 -12.16
CA ALA A 184 9.24 28.38 -11.61
C ALA A 184 8.70 27.11 -10.94
N THR A 185 9.12 25.95 -11.43
CA THR A 185 8.75 24.64 -10.83
C THR A 185 9.53 24.42 -9.53
N HIS A 186 10.78 24.84 -9.47
CA HIS A 186 11.65 24.72 -8.30
C HIS A 186 11.12 25.56 -7.12
N ASP A 187 10.66 26.76 -7.35
CA ASP A 187 10.09 27.66 -6.33
C ASP A 187 8.87 27.03 -5.64
N LYS A 188 7.98 26.43 -6.43
CA LYS A 188 6.77 25.79 -5.89
C LYS A 188 7.11 24.62 -4.95
N PHE A 189 8.07 23.76 -5.33
CA PHE A 189 8.47 22.63 -4.50
C PHE A 189 9.21 23.07 -3.23
N ASN A 190 10.01 24.13 -3.31
CA ASN A 190 10.68 24.71 -2.15
C ASN A 190 9.66 25.29 -1.16
N ASP A 191 8.64 26.00 -1.61
CA ASP A 191 7.57 26.52 -0.76
C ASP A 191 6.73 25.42 -0.13
N GLU A 192 6.42 24.33 -0.85
CA GLU A 192 5.74 23.17 -0.34
C GLU A 192 6.60 22.47 0.73
N ALA A 193 7.87 22.19 0.45
CA ALA A 193 8.80 21.59 1.40
C ALA A 193 8.94 22.41 2.68
N PHE A 194 9.08 23.74 2.52
CA PHE A 194 9.15 24.65 3.67
C PHE A 194 7.87 24.61 4.51
N SER A 195 6.70 24.63 3.87
CA SER A 195 5.42 24.57 4.57
C SER A 195 5.20 23.25 5.32
N VAL A 196 5.73 22.13 4.81
CA VAL A 196 5.73 20.83 5.49
C VAL A 196 6.60 20.87 6.76
N LEU A 197 7.79 21.46 6.67
CA LEU A 197 8.76 21.49 7.76
C LEU A 197 8.37 22.46 8.89
N THR A 198 7.71 23.58 8.53
CA THR A 198 7.33 24.63 9.50
C THR A 198 5.87 24.60 9.92
N GLY A 199 5.02 23.90 9.14
CA GLY A 199 3.58 23.86 9.37
C GLY A 199 3.16 22.94 10.52
N GLY A 200 2.29 23.40 11.41
CA GLY A 200 1.72 22.58 12.48
C GLY A 200 0.76 21.47 11.96
N ALA A 201 0.28 21.55 10.73
CA ALA A 201 -0.64 20.57 10.16
C ALA A 201 -0.03 19.16 10.09
N MET A 202 1.21 19.06 9.62
CA MET A 202 1.94 17.79 9.54
C MET A 202 2.19 17.20 10.94
N VAL A 203 2.58 18.03 11.91
CA VAL A 203 2.83 17.60 13.29
C VAL A 203 1.57 16.99 13.90
N ARG A 204 0.43 17.66 13.74
CA ARG A 204 -0.86 17.13 14.22
C ARG A 204 -1.26 15.85 13.51
N ALA A 205 -1.08 15.76 12.20
CA ALA A 205 -1.40 14.55 11.44
C ALA A 205 -0.61 13.32 11.91
N LEU A 206 0.66 13.51 12.26
CA LEU A 206 1.55 12.43 12.71
C LEU A 206 1.40 12.08 14.20
N ASN A 207 0.75 12.89 15.00
CA ASN A 207 0.60 12.66 16.43
C ASN A 207 -0.53 11.65 16.73
N LEU A 208 -0.21 10.37 16.87
CA LEU A 208 -1.18 9.34 17.27
C LEU A 208 -1.65 9.48 18.72
N GLY A 209 -0.99 10.28 19.54
CA GLY A 209 -1.41 10.56 20.91
C GLY A 209 -2.74 11.31 21.00
N ASP A 210 -3.17 11.98 19.92
CA ASP A 210 -4.46 12.67 19.84
C ASP A 210 -5.64 11.70 19.64
N GLU A 211 -5.37 10.43 19.31
CA GLU A 211 -6.41 9.42 19.12
C GLU A 211 -6.80 8.75 20.44
N PRO A 212 -8.08 8.44 20.64
CA PRO A 212 -8.52 7.71 21.82
C PRO A 212 -7.77 6.38 21.99
N PRO A 213 -7.29 6.05 23.22
CA PRO A 213 -6.58 4.80 23.46
C PRO A 213 -7.35 3.56 22.97
N ALA A 214 -8.65 3.50 23.22
CA ALA A 214 -9.51 2.41 22.79
C ALA A 214 -9.54 2.25 21.25
N LEU A 215 -9.46 3.33 20.48
CA LEU A 215 -9.37 3.25 19.02
C LEU A 215 -8.00 2.72 18.60
N ARG A 216 -6.93 3.17 19.22
CA ARG A 216 -5.57 2.68 18.97
C ARG A 216 -5.46 1.18 19.22
N GLU A 217 -6.07 0.70 20.31
CA GLU A 217 -6.15 -0.72 20.66
C GLU A 217 -6.94 -1.53 19.61
N ARG A 218 -8.07 -1.00 19.12
CA ARG A 218 -8.85 -1.63 18.05
C ARG A 218 -8.02 -1.82 16.76
N TYR A 219 -7.19 -0.86 16.39
CA TYR A 219 -6.26 -1.00 15.25
C TYR A 219 -5.15 -2.00 15.53
N GLY A 220 -4.86 -2.30 16.79
CA GLY A 220 -3.74 -3.11 17.26
C GLY A 220 -2.55 -2.24 17.70
N MET A 221 -2.10 -2.45 18.95
CA MET A 221 -0.92 -1.76 19.53
C MET A 221 0.38 -2.40 19.02
N ASN A 222 0.55 -2.43 17.72
CA ASN A 222 1.68 -2.97 17.00
C ASN A 222 2.00 -2.07 15.79
N ILE A 223 3.15 -2.29 15.19
CA ILE A 223 3.66 -1.44 14.10
C ILE A 223 2.70 -1.34 12.91
N TYR A 224 1.99 -2.42 12.54
CA TYR A 224 1.08 -2.42 11.38
C TYR A 224 -0.22 -1.70 11.68
N GLY A 225 -0.86 -2.03 12.81
CA GLY A 225 -2.10 -1.40 13.23
C GLY A 225 -1.94 0.11 13.37
N GLN A 226 -0.85 0.55 13.99
CA GLN A 226 -0.60 1.98 14.17
C GLN A 226 -0.17 2.67 12.87
N ARG A 227 0.44 1.98 11.90
CA ARG A 227 0.67 2.53 10.54
C ARG A 227 -0.63 2.71 9.77
N ILE A 228 -1.56 1.78 9.87
CA ILE A 228 -2.88 1.89 9.22
C ILE A 228 -3.69 3.04 9.84
N LEU A 229 -3.66 3.19 11.18
CA LEU A 229 -4.24 4.35 11.85
C LEU A 229 -3.58 5.66 11.39
N LEU A 230 -2.26 5.67 11.26
CA LEU A 230 -1.54 6.84 10.75
C LEU A 230 -1.94 7.18 9.31
N ALA A 231 -2.12 6.16 8.45
CA ALA A 231 -2.61 6.37 7.08
C ALA A 231 -4.00 7.03 7.08
N ARG A 232 -4.92 6.59 7.93
CA ARG A 232 -6.24 7.21 8.08
C ARG A 232 -6.11 8.70 8.48
N ARG A 233 -5.26 9.03 9.45
CA ARG A 233 -5.02 10.40 9.87
C ARG A 233 -4.43 11.28 8.76
N LEU A 234 -3.48 10.76 8.01
CA LEU A 234 -2.89 11.48 6.88
C LEU A 234 -3.92 11.75 5.78
N ILE A 235 -4.78 10.77 5.47
CA ILE A 235 -5.92 10.93 4.57
C ILE A 235 -6.88 12.00 5.10
N GLU A 236 -7.22 11.98 6.38
CA GLU A 236 -8.07 12.98 7.04
C GLU A 236 -7.45 14.38 6.96
N ALA A 237 -6.14 14.50 7.19
CA ALA A 237 -5.39 15.74 7.09
C ALA A 237 -5.29 16.32 5.67
N GLY A 238 -5.58 15.52 4.64
CA GLY A 238 -5.63 15.99 3.25
C GLY A 238 -4.68 15.34 2.27
N ALA A 239 -3.96 14.29 2.66
CA ALA A 239 -3.18 13.48 1.72
C ALA A 239 -4.10 12.91 0.63
N ARG A 240 -3.55 12.79 -0.59
CA ARG A 240 -4.24 12.22 -1.75
C ARG A 240 -4.09 10.71 -1.82
N PHE A 241 -2.88 10.24 -1.53
CA PHE A 241 -2.51 8.85 -1.63
C PHE A 241 -1.56 8.46 -0.50
N VAL A 242 -1.86 7.37 0.20
CA VAL A 242 -1.00 6.84 1.25
C VAL A 242 -0.72 5.38 0.94
N THR A 243 0.55 5.05 0.70
CA THR A 243 1.00 3.66 0.58
C THR A 243 1.40 3.16 1.97
N VAL A 244 0.74 2.11 2.43
CA VAL A 244 1.13 1.39 3.65
C VAL A 244 1.76 0.07 3.24
N ASN A 245 3.04 -0.06 3.46
CA ASN A 245 3.74 -1.31 3.22
C ASN A 245 3.70 -2.18 4.48
N GLN A 246 3.02 -3.31 4.41
CA GLN A 246 3.02 -4.32 5.47
C GLN A 246 4.27 -5.21 5.39
N ALA A 247 5.44 -4.59 5.61
CA ALA A 247 6.67 -5.32 5.86
C ALA A 247 7.31 -4.84 7.17
N VAL A 248 7.88 -5.73 7.94
CA VAL A 248 8.65 -5.34 9.13
C VAL A 248 9.92 -4.63 8.67
N GLN A 249 10.24 -3.54 9.37
CA GLN A 249 11.46 -2.77 9.10
C GLN A 249 12.69 -3.66 9.26
N GLY A 250 13.46 -3.87 8.18
CA GLY A 250 14.64 -4.73 8.12
C GLY A 250 14.44 -6.06 7.39
N GLY A 251 13.20 -6.44 7.07
CA GLY A 251 12.85 -7.64 6.29
C GLY A 251 12.61 -7.36 4.81
N LEU A 252 13.27 -6.37 4.24
CA LEU A 252 13.25 -6.15 2.79
C LEU A 252 14.16 -7.18 2.13
N PHE A 253 13.56 -8.16 1.47
CA PHE A 253 14.14 -9.01 0.43
C PHE A 253 15.69 -9.08 0.42
N GLY A 254 16.25 -9.86 1.29
CA GLY A 254 17.66 -10.10 1.34
C GLY A 254 18.01 -10.92 2.57
N GLU A 255 18.35 -12.19 2.34
CA GLU A 255 18.80 -13.17 3.31
C GLU A 255 17.70 -13.86 4.14
N GLY A 256 16.87 -14.69 3.48
CA GLY A 256 16.34 -15.93 4.05
C GLY A 256 15.42 -15.85 5.27
N THR A 257 14.77 -14.72 5.57
CA THR A 257 13.95 -14.59 6.76
C THR A 257 12.54 -14.15 6.42
N THR A 258 11.61 -15.09 6.57
CA THR A 258 10.16 -14.94 6.32
C THR A 258 9.42 -14.17 7.40
N ASN A 259 10.08 -13.75 8.47
CA ASN A 259 9.44 -13.15 9.65
C ASN A 259 9.06 -11.69 9.41
N GLY A 260 7.76 -11.45 9.24
CA GLY A 260 7.17 -10.10 9.17
C GLY A 260 6.79 -9.62 7.77
N THR A 261 6.93 -10.45 6.74
CA THR A 261 6.37 -10.23 5.40
C THR A 261 5.40 -11.35 5.05
N TRP A 262 4.65 -11.19 3.95
CA TRP A 262 3.79 -12.24 3.41
C TRP A 262 4.57 -13.25 2.56
N ASP A 263 5.89 -13.18 2.56
CA ASP A 263 6.78 -14.08 1.84
C ASP A 263 7.00 -15.39 2.63
N THR A 264 6.04 -16.30 2.51
CA THR A 264 5.88 -17.49 3.35
C THR A 264 6.27 -18.77 2.62
N HIS A 265 7.54 -18.89 2.19
CA HIS A 265 8.05 -20.12 1.57
C HIS A 265 8.16 -21.31 2.51
N GLN A 266 8.30 -21.04 3.80
CA GLN A 266 8.53 -22.04 4.85
C GLN A 266 7.65 -21.74 6.05
N LEU A 267 7.17 -22.78 6.74
CA LEU A 267 6.38 -22.65 7.97
C LEU A 267 5.28 -21.60 7.87
N SER A 268 4.62 -21.52 6.70
CA SER A 268 3.64 -20.47 6.37
C SER A 268 2.57 -20.29 7.42
N PHE A 269 2.08 -21.38 7.95
CA PHE A 269 0.93 -21.34 8.87
C PHE A 269 1.30 -20.75 10.22
N ASP A 270 2.46 -21.14 10.76
CA ASP A 270 2.94 -20.62 12.05
C ASP A 270 3.36 -19.14 11.92
N SER A 271 4.11 -18.79 10.86
CA SER A 271 4.59 -17.43 10.66
C SER A 271 3.47 -16.42 10.37
N MET A 272 2.39 -16.84 9.71
CA MET A 272 1.23 -16.00 9.50
C MET A 272 0.42 -15.74 10.77
N MET A 273 0.49 -16.63 11.79
CA MET A 273 -0.26 -16.49 13.04
C MET A 273 0.54 -15.86 14.16
N SER A 274 1.87 -16.05 14.19
CA SER A 274 2.71 -15.55 15.28
C SER A 274 4.09 -15.17 14.76
N LEU A 275 4.57 -13.99 15.13
CA LEU A 275 5.95 -13.56 14.91
C LEU A 275 6.92 -14.07 15.99
N ALA A 276 6.40 -14.72 17.03
CA ALA A 276 7.18 -15.25 18.16
C ALA A 276 7.78 -16.64 17.87
N HIS A 277 7.47 -17.26 16.74
CA HIS A 277 7.99 -18.58 16.42
C HIS A 277 9.44 -18.45 15.91
N GLU A 278 10.40 -18.75 16.76
CA GLU A 278 11.79 -18.96 16.34
C GLU A 278 11.82 -20.24 15.49
N PRO A 279 12.21 -20.18 14.22
CA PRO A 279 12.63 -21.40 13.54
C PRO A 279 13.79 -22.00 14.35
N ALA A 280 13.72 -23.27 14.66
CA ALA A 280 14.71 -24.00 15.48
C ALA A 280 16.17 -23.88 14.98
N ASN A 281 16.39 -23.28 13.82
CA ASN A 281 17.65 -23.20 13.09
C ASN A 281 18.17 -21.76 12.86
N LEU A 282 17.59 -20.73 13.49
CA LEU A 282 18.16 -19.38 13.38
C LEU A 282 19.44 -19.27 14.22
N PRO A 283 20.52 -18.66 13.69
CA PRO A 283 21.73 -18.41 14.48
C PRO A 283 21.41 -17.59 15.73
N LYS A 284 21.89 -18.03 16.89
CA LYS A 284 21.77 -17.28 18.16
C LYS A 284 22.30 -15.86 17.97
N GLY A 285 21.47 -14.84 18.26
CA GLY A 285 21.82 -13.43 18.13
C GLY A 285 21.39 -12.77 16.81
N SER A 286 20.61 -13.44 15.95
CA SER A 286 20.03 -12.80 14.78
C SER A 286 19.11 -11.65 15.19
N LYS A 287 19.12 -10.55 14.41
CA LYS A 287 18.32 -9.32 14.67
C LYS A 287 16.80 -9.54 14.68
N TRP A 288 16.36 -10.76 14.42
CA TRP A 288 14.97 -11.18 14.21
C TRP A 288 14.21 -11.50 15.50
N HIS A 289 14.92 -11.63 16.63
CA HIS A 289 14.32 -11.91 17.95
C HIS A 289 13.49 -10.76 18.56
N ARG A 290 13.29 -9.64 17.85
CA ARG A 290 12.75 -8.40 18.46
C ARG A 290 11.24 -8.22 18.33
N TYR A 291 10.53 -9.08 17.59
CA TYR A 291 9.10 -8.92 17.40
C TYR A 291 8.32 -10.10 17.98
N ASN A 292 8.07 -10.03 19.28
CA ASN A 292 7.05 -10.87 19.91
C ASN A 292 5.68 -10.21 19.67
N GLY A 293 4.87 -10.80 18.80
CA GLY A 293 3.55 -10.24 18.50
C GLY A 293 2.73 -11.11 17.55
N PRO A 294 1.48 -10.73 17.29
CA PRO A 294 0.63 -11.42 16.35
C PRO A 294 1.24 -11.40 14.95
N GLY A 295 1.05 -12.48 14.19
CA GLY A 295 1.48 -12.59 12.81
C GLY A 295 0.65 -11.76 11.83
N ASN A 296 0.92 -11.93 10.55
CA ASN A 296 0.32 -11.10 9.49
C ASN A 296 -1.21 -11.21 9.42
N LEU A 297 -1.78 -12.41 9.63
CA LEU A 297 -3.23 -12.61 9.57
C LEU A 297 -3.98 -11.90 10.70
N PRO A 298 -3.65 -12.11 12.00
CA PRO A 298 -4.30 -11.36 13.08
C PRO A 298 -4.12 -9.86 12.96
N GLN A 299 -2.95 -9.39 12.51
CA GLN A 299 -2.71 -7.96 12.34
C GLN A 299 -3.54 -7.36 11.22
N LEU A 300 -3.65 -8.07 10.07
CA LEU A 300 -4.52 -7.66 8.96
C LEU A 300 -5.99 -7.64 9.41
N ASP A 301 -6.43 -8.71 10.07
CA ASP A 301 -7.81 -8.84 10.53
C ASP A 301 -8.23 -7.68 11.46
N MET A 302 -7.42 -7.40 12.48
CA MET A 302 -7.68 -6.29 13.41
C MET A 302 -7.64 -4.93 12.73
N SER A 303 -6.56 -4.66 12.02
CA SER A 303 -6.29 -3.31 11.53
C SER A 303 -7.17 -2.91 10.34
N LEU A 304 -7.40 -3.84 9.39
CA LEU A 304 -8.27 -3.56 8.23
C LEU A 304 -9.74 -3.49 8.63
N SER A 305 -10.22 -4.39 9.50
CA SER A 305 -11.60 -4.34 9.99
C SER A 305 -11.88 -3.03 10.73
N THR A 306 -10.93 -2.58 11.56
CA THR A 306 -11.05 -1.30 12.28
C THR A 306 -10.98 -0.11 11.31
N LEU A 307 -10.11 -0.15 10.30
CA LEU A 307 -10.03 0.91 9.28
C LEU A 307 -11.36 1.08 8.53
N LEU A 308 -11.98 -0.04 8.13
CA LEU A 308 -13.27 -0.03 7.44
C LEU A 308 -14.38 0.58 8.31
N ASP A 309 -14.42 0.20 9.60
CA ASP A 309 -15.39 0.77 10.54
C ASP A 309 -15.12 2.26 10.82
N ASP A 310 -13.87 2.64 11.13
CA ASP A 310 -13.49 4.03 11.46
C ASP A 310 -13.75 4.99 10.29
N LEU A 311 -13.47 4.56 9.05
CA LEU A 311 -13.77 5.36 7.86
C LEU A 311 -15.27 5.45 7.59
N ASP A 312 -16.03 4.39 7.82
CA ASP A 312 -17.48 4.36 7.62
C ASP A 312 -18.18 5.24 8.68
N GLU A 313 -17.82 5.08 9.97
CA GLU A 313 -18.31 5.88 11.10
C GLU A 313 -18.04 7.39 10.93
N ARG A 314 -16.92 7.75 10.31
CA ARG A 314 -16.55 9.16 10.00
C ARG A 314 -17.16 9.67 8.69
N GLY A 315 -17.88 8.84 7.93
CA GLY A 315 -18.37 9.20 6.60
C GLY A 315 -17.26 9.37 5.55
N MET A 316 -16.04 8.94 5.86
CA MET A 316 -14.89 9.08 4.98
C MET A 316 -14.80 7.95 3.94
N LEU A 317 -15.39 6.80 4.20
CA LEU A 317 -15.34 5.64 3.29
C LEU A 317 -15.94 5.97 1.92
N ALA A 318 -16.98 6.80 1.87
CA ALA A 318 -17.59 7.24 0.62
C ALA A 318 -16.62 7.98 -0.34
N THR A 319 -15.55 8.56 0.18
CA THR A 319 -14.58 9.34 -0.60
C THR A 319 -13.14 8.84 -0.49
N THR A 320 -12.91 7.73 0.19
CA THR A 320 -11.58 7.14 0.38
C THR A 320 -11.57 5.73 -0.19
N LEU A 321 -10.79 5.52 -1.25
CA LEU A 321 -10.54 4.20 -1.79
C LEU A 321 -9.52 3.47 -0.89
N ILE A 322 -9.85 2.24 -0.53
CA ILE A 322 -8.93 1.29 0.10
C ILE A 322 -8.65 0.19 -0.90
N VAL A 323 -7.37 -0.08 -1.14
CA VAL A 323 -6.90 -1.21 -1.97
C VAL A 323 -5.99 -2.08 -1.11
N VAL A 324 -6.25 -3.37 -1.06
CA VAL A 324 -5.46 -4.34 -0.27
C VAL A 324 -5.02 -5.45 -1.20
N MET A 325 -3.72 -5.54 -1.48
CA MET A 325 -3.15 -6.56 -2.35
C MET A 325 -1.65 -6.74 -2.13
N GLY A 326 -1.13 -7.87 -2.59
CA GLY A 326 0.31 -8.08 -2.75
C GLY A 326 0.71 -8.14 -4.22
N GLU A 327 1.98 -8.44 -4.48
CA GLU A 327 2.56 -8.48 -5.83
C GLU A 327 2.21 -9.74 -6.62
N PHE A 328 1.86 -10.84 -5.94
CA PHE A 328 1.41 -12.12 -6.51
C PHE A 328 0.69 -12.96 -5.46
N GLY A 329 0.09 -14.07 -5.85
CA GLY A 329 -0.44 -15.09 -4.96
C GLY A 329 0.58 -16.21 -4.69
N ARG A 330 0.09 -17.36 -4.20
CA ARG A 330 0.94 -18.48 -3.81
C ARG A 330 0.54 -19.76 -4.53
N THR A 331 1.51 -20.69 -4.69
CA THR A 331 1.27 -21.98 -5.34
C THR A 331 0.13 -22.74 -4.67
N PRO A 332 -0.73 -23.41 -5.47
CA PRO A 332 -1.81 -24.24 -4.92
C PRO A 332 -1.30 -25.34 -3.98
N ARG A 333 -0.25 -26.05 -4.40
CA ARG A 333 0.31 -27.13 -3.60
C ARG A 333 1.27 -26.58 -2.55
N ILE A 334 1.07 -26.99 -1.30
CA ILE A 334 1.99 -26.78 -0.19
C ILE A 334 3.29 -27.51 -0.49
N ASN A 335 4.42 -26.85 -0.33
CA ASN A 335 5.74 -27.42 -0.59
C ASN A 335 6.22 -28.29 0.59
N LYS A 336 7.37 -28.95 0.44
CA LYS A 336 7.96 -29.85 1.47
C LYS A 336 8.35 -29.16 2.77
N GLU A 337 8.42 -27.83 2.75
CA GLU A 337 8.81 -26.98 3.90
C GLU A 337 7.58 -26.36 4.59
N ALA A 338 6.39 -26.94 4.34
CA ALA A 338 5.11 -26.46 4.87
C ALA A 338 4.84 -24.98 4.51
N GLY A 339 5.24 -24.56 3.32
CA GLY A 339 5.06 -23.23 2.76
C GLY A 339 4.45 -23.27 1.37
N ARG A 340 4.35 -22.10 0.75
CA ARG A 340 3.93 -21.97 -0.64
C ARG A 340 4.88 -21.02 -1.38
N ASP A 341 5.19 -21.37 -2.62
CA ASP A 341 6.10 -20.57 -3.46
C ASP A 341 5.36 -19.46 -4.19
N HIS A 342 6.11 -18.54 -4.83
CA HIS A 342 5.55 -17.44 -5.61
C HIS A 342 4.71 -17.95 -6.78
N TYR A 343 3.53 -17.36 -6.96
CA TYR A 343 2.62 -17.79 -8.02
C TYR A 343 1.85 -16.62 -8.59
N PRO A 344 2.23 -16.07 -9.74
CA PRO A 344 1.56 -14.94 -10.35
C PRO A 344 0.24 -15.30 -11.03
N ASN A 345 -0.01 -16.59 -11.31
CA ASN A 345 -1.15 -17.01 -12.14
C ASN A 345 -2.51 -16.93 -11.43
N ALA A 346 -2.53 -16.82 -10.10
CA ALA A 346 -3.74 -16.63 -9.33
C ALA A 346 -3.44 -15.87 -8.04
N GLY A 347 -4.38 -15.08 -7.61
CA GLY A 347 -4.34 -14.33 -6.36
C GLY A 347 -5.69 -13.67 -6.11
N CYS A 348 -5.77 -12.87 -5.06
CA CYS A 348 -6.96 -12.08 -4.76
C CYS A 348 -6.58 -10.71 -4.21
N LEU A 349 -7.51 -9.78 -4.31
CA LEU A 349 -7.39 -8.45 -3.72
C LEU A 349 -8.74 -7.96 -3.20
N LEU A 350 -8.71 -7.00 -2.29
CA LEU A 350 -9.87 -6.30 -1.79
C LEU A 350 -9.85 -4.83 -2.23
N MET A 351 -11.01 -4.30 -2.56
CA MET A 351 -11.22 -2.86 -2.73
C MET A 351 -12.45 -2.41 -1.93
N ALA A 352 -12.40 -1.22 -1.36
CA ALA A 352 -13.51 -0.64 -0.61
C ALA A 352 -13.57 0.88 -0.77
N GLY A 353 -14.74 1.46 -0.59
CA GLY A 353 -14.94 2.92 -0.58
C GLY A 353 -14.86 3.58 -1.94
N ALA A 354 -15.01 4.90 -2.00
CA ALA A 354 -14.93 5.72 -3.22
C ALA A 354 -15.79 5.19 -4.39
N GLY A 355 -17.03 4.73 -4.11
CA GLY A 355 -17.94 4.21 -5.11
C GLY A 355 -17.75 2.71 -5.44
N VAL A 356 -16.81 2.03 -4.83
CA VAL A 356 -16.67 0.57 -4.94
C VAL A 356 -17.92 -0.12 -4.41
N ARG A 357 -18.44 -1.07 -5.18
CA ARG A 357 -19.64 -1.84 -4.84
C ARG A 357 -19.41 -2.63 -3.55
N ARG A 358 -20.33 -2.50 -2.62
CA ARG A 358 -20.27 -3.17 -1.31
C ARG A 358 -20.73 -4.62 -1.41
N GLY A 359 -20.04 -5.52 -0.72
CA GLY A 359 -20.41 -6.93 -0.61
C GLY A 359 -20.29 -7.73 -1.92
N ALA A 360 -19.59 -7.24 -2.94
CA ALA A 360 -19.44 -7.94 -4.20
C ALA A 360 -18.26 -8.93 -4.17
N VAL A 361 -18.44 -10.07 -4.83
CA VAL A 361 -17.37 -11.00 -5.17
C VAL A 361 -17.25 -11.05 -6.68
N ILE A 362 -16.11 -10.63 -7.20
CA ILE A 362 -15.85 -10.51 -8.63
C ILE A 362 -14.91 -11.62 -9.07
N GLY A 363 -15.41 -12.43 -9.99
CA GLY A 363 -14.67 -13.55 -10.53
C GLY A 363 -14.50 -14.72 -9.56
N ALA A 364 -13.84 -15.76 -10.04
CA ALA A 364 -13.52 -16.97 -9.30
C ALA A 364 -12.23 -17.59 -9.84
N THR A 365 -11.53 -18.35 -9.01
CA THR A 365 -10.51 -19.29 -9.46
C THR A 365 -11.10 -20.69 -9.65
N ASP A 366 -10.35 -21.56 -10.31
CA ASP A 366 -10.72 -22.97 -10.46
C ASP A 366 -10.81 -23.70 -9.12
N ARG A 367 -11.24 -24.95 -9.13
CA ARG A 367 -11.42 -25.78 -7.92
C ARG A 367 -10.14 -25.92 -7.08
N ASN A 368 -8.98 -25.78 -7.69
CA ASN A 368 -7.67 -25.89 -7.05
C ASN A 368 -7.05 -24.52 -6.75
N GLY A 369 -7.70 -23.42 -7.06
CA GLY A 369 -7.13 -22.06 -6.90
C GLY A 369 -5.89 -21.79 -7.75
N ALA A 370 -5.73 -22.55 -8.87
CA ALA A 370 -4.53 -22.51 -9.69
C ALA A 370 -4.60 -21.47 -10.82
N ALA A 371 -5.81 -21.12 -11.26
CA ALA A 371 -6.01 -20.13 -12.32
C ALA A 371 -7.38 -19.47 -12.19
N PRO A 372 -7.59 -18.28 -12.71
CA PRO A 372 -8.92 -17.71 -12.88
C PRO A 372 -9.83 -18.62 -13.71
N ALA A 373 -11.01 -18.95 -13.18
CA ALA A 373 -12.07 -19.67 -13.89
C ALA A 373 -13.01 -18.72 -14.64
N THR A 374 -12.93 -17.44 -14.35
CA THR A 374 -13.64 -16.36 -15.04
C THR A 374 -12.62 -15.41 -15.68
N ARG A 375 -13.11 -14.31 -16.28
CA ARG A 375 -12.22 -13.28 -16.85
C ARG A 375 -11.15 -12.87 -15.82
N PRO A 376 -9.84 -13.02 -16.16
CA PRO A 376 -8.76 -12.55 -15.28
C PRO A 376 -8.67 -11.03 -15.29
N TRP A 377 -8.31 -10.46 -14.14
CA TRP A 377 -8.02 -9.05 -13.96
C TRP A 377 -6.56 -8.87 -13.54
N GLY A 378 -5.83 -8.06 -14.31
CA GLY A 378 -4.40 -7.82 -14.07
C GLY A 378 -4.11 -6.53 -13.30
N PRO A 379 -2.84 -6.29 -12.98
CA PRO A 379 -2.39 -5.04 -12.38
C PRO A 379 -2.75 -3.80 -13.20
N GLU A 380 -2.82 -3.92 -14.52
CA GLU A 380 -3.24 -2.85 -15.44
C GLU A 380 -4.70 -2.43 -15.20
N ASP A 381 -5.58 -3.42 -14.93
CA ASP A 381 -7.01 -3.19 -14.70
C ASP A 381 -7.24 -2.62 -13.29
N VAL A 382 -6.44 -3.05 -12.32
CA VAL A 382 -6.41 -2.45 -10.97
C VAL A 382 -6.00 -0.98 -11.07
N ALA A 383 -4.99 -0.65 -11.88
CA ALA A 383 -4.58 0.74 -12.13
C ALA A 383 -5.72 1.60 -12.71
N ALA A 384 -6.37 1.11 -13.78
CA ALA A 384 -7.51 1.79 -14.38
C ALA A 384 -8.65 2.00 -13.36
N SER A 385 -8.93 0.99 -12.53
CA SER A 385 -9.94 1.06 -11.48
C SER A 385 -9.60 2.05 -10.37
N ILE A 386 -8.33 2.14 -9.96
CA ILE A 386 -7.85 3.13 -8.98
C ILE A 386 -8.06 4.55 -9.52
N TYR A 387 -7.64 4.82 -10.76
CA TYR A 387 -7.80 6.14 -11.36
C TYR A 387 -9.25 6.50 -11.55
N HIS A 388 -10.10 5.54 -11.98
CA HIS A 388 -11.54 5.73 -12.07
C HIS A 388 -12.16 6.13 -10.73
N ALA A 389 -11.87 5.38 -9.66
CA ALA A 389 -12.35 5.69 -8.30
C ALA A 389 -11.92 7.08 -7.80
N LEU A 390 -10.78 7.57 -8.26
CA LEU A 390 -10.26 8.89 -7.91
C LEU A 390 -10.73 10.01 -8.85
N ASN A 391 -11.65 9.68 -9.77
CA ASN A 391 -12.15 10.58 -10.80
C ASN A 391 -11.02 11.17 -11.68
N ILE A 392 -10.07 10.32 -12.03
CA ILE A 392 -8.99 10.61 -12.97
C ILE A 392 -9.27 9.82 -14.25
N ASP A 393 -9.33 10.52 -15.37
CA ASP A 393 -9.46 9.88 -16.68
C ASP A 393 -8.23 9.00 -16.96
N HIS A 394 -8.40 7.68 -16.88
CA HIS A 394 -7.32 6.70 -17.04
C HIS A 394 -6.86 6.54 -18.49
N HIS A 395 -7.63 7.03 -19.46
CA HIS A 395 -7.22 7.11 -20.86
C HIS A 395 -6.34 8.32 -21.15
N ARG A 396 -6.24 9.25 -20.19
CA ARG A 396 -5.42 10.43 -20.33
C ARG A 396 -3.98 10.05 -20.62
N THR A 397 -3.43 10.68 -21.63
CA THR A 397 -2.01 10.58 -21.95
C THR A 397 -1.24 11.62 -21.16
N TYR A 398 -0.21 11.19 -20.46
CA TYR A 398 0.74 12.08 -19.83
C TYR A 398 1.97 12.23 -20.73
N PHE A 399 2.40 13.46 -20.96
CA PHE A 399 3.61 13.75 -21.70
C PHE A 399 4.78 13.92 -20.73
N PRO A 400 5.51 12.84 -20.38
CA PRO A 400 6.77 13.02 -19.70
C PRO A 400 7.74 13.72 -20.67
N ARG A 401 8.85 14.20 -20.16
CA ARG A 401 9.97 14.74 -20.97
C ARG A 401 10.52 13.72 -22.01
N LEU A 402 9.87 12.61 -22.15
CA LEU A 402 10.17 11.52 -23.06
C LEU A 402 9.40 11.69 -24.38
N SER A 403 10.00 11.23 -25.46
CA SER A 403 9.58 11.45 -26.84
C SER A 403 8.24 10.81 -27.25
N ARG A 404 7.52 10.10 -26.37
CA ARG A 404 6.23 9.47 -26.71
C ARG A 404 5.17 9.76 -25.65
N PRO A 405 3.94 10.13 -26.08
CA PRO A 405 2.79 10.18 -25.20
C PRO A 405 2.53 8.79 -24.61
N THR A 406 2.48 8.66 -23.30
CA THR A 406 2.22 7.40 -22.61
C THR A 406 0.89 7.50 -21.85
N PRO A 407 -0.06 6.59 -22.05
CA PRO A 407 -1.29 6.59 -21.24
C PRO A 407 -0.95 6.33 -19.78
N ILE A 408 -1.76 6.84 -18.86
CA ILE A 408 -1.53 6.65 -17.42
C ILE A 408 -1.97 5.26 -16.93
N ALA A 409 -2.83 4.57 -17.70
CA ALA A 409 -3.13 3.15 -17.53
C ALA A 409 -3.49 2.53 -18.88
N ASN A 410 -3.17 1.24 -19.06
CA ASN A 410 -3.47 0.46 -20.25
C ASN A 410 -4.60 -0.56 -20.03
N GLY A 411 -5.06 -0.73 -18.79
CA GLY A 411 -6.10 -1.67 -18.41
C GLY A 411 -7.51 -1.10 -18.58
N GLN A 412 -8.47 -1.92 -18.23
CA GLN A 412 -9.89 -1.57 -18.19
C GLN A 412 -10.37 -1.52 -16.74
N VAL A 413 -11.36 -0.69 -16.46
CA VAL A 413 -12.03 -0.70 -15.16
C VAL A 413 -12.65 -2.08 -14.93
N ILE A 414 -12.39 -2.67 -13.76
CA ILE A 414 -12.88 -4.01 -13.42
C ILE A 414 -14.40 -4.04 -13.47
N ASP A 415 -14.96 -4.94 -14.29
CA ASP A 415 -16.40 -5.06 -14.50
C ASP A 415 -17.12 -5.43 -13.18
N GLY A 416 -18.18 -4.71 -12.86
CA GLY A 416 -18.99 -4.92 -11.66
C GLY A 416 -18.35 -4.42 -10.35
N LEU A 417 -17.18 -3.76 -10.41
CA LEU A 417 -16.54 -3.17 -9.24
C LEU A 417 -17.21 -1.88 -8.76
N PHE A 418 -17.75 -1.12 -9.68
CA PHE A 418 -18.48 0.12 -9.36
C PHE A 418 -19.97 -0.06 -9.68
N GLY A 419 -20.83 0.61 -8.92
CA GLY A 419 -22.29 0.57 -9.07
C GLY A 419 -22.83 1.73 -9.91
#